data_05bc9707077595618f2a72b85b2a9686
#
_entry.id   05bc9707077595618f2a72b85b2a9686
#
_cell.length_a   1.000
_cell.length_b   1.000
_cell.length_c   1.000
_cell.angle_alpha   90.00
_cell.angle_beta   90.00
_cell.angle_gamma   90.00
#
_symmetry.space_group_name_H-M   'P 1'
#
loop_
_entity.id
_entity.type
_entity.pdbx_description
1 polymer ?
#
loop_
_entity_poly.entity_id
_entity_poly.type
_entity_poly.pdbx_seq_one_letter_code
_entity_poly.pdbx_strand_id
1 'polypeptide(L)'
;PFFEQEKKEMPKLPTKSIGLIFSARASVILSNSLLDKVLLLTSNVSFQRTDIIFNMDISYYMFIKPLIEEIVKDFVILIISLSAYMAAYYILIFNLYFEAVDRKLLKESKLIKKLLRNAFIVSIGIAILVLLNVQNIVTGNILTLSNGTELTGAGIVESTIQLWGYVIFAVLIVFAVGLAIRFFKKDQMKKIVYVLVGIPTYLIVLFLVMVGFDLIFVKPNEFDKEKSYIGENIKATKNAYNIEAEETNVKYSGTIKEEEIENNESIIDNIAVVNQNLVLQNLKNTQTKLGYYTFRNATLARYKIDNKEQLVNVTPRETGNTMTSYNNKTYEYTHGMGIVVTSATETTENGNVQYIQKDI
;
A
#
# COMPACT_ATOMS: atom_id res chain seq x y z
N PRO A 1 12.39 -37.68 30.01
CA PRO A 1 11.67 -38.29 31.16
C PRO A 1 10.69 -39.38 30.73
N PHE A 2 9.87 -39.22 29.67
CA PHE A 2 8.93 -40.24 29.20
C PHE A 2 9.57 -41.53 28.77
N PHE A 3 10.65 -41.48 27.98
CA PHE A 3 11.35 -42.63 27.47
C PHE A 3 12.15 -43.35 28.57
N GLU A 4 12.59 -42.62 29.59
CA GLU A 4 13.23 -43.18 30.77
C GLU A 4 12.30 -43.99 31.65
N GLN A 5 11.02 -43.55 31.80
CA GLN A 5 10.01 -44.26 32.59
C GLN A 5 9.53 -45.56 31.94
N GLU A 6 9.45 -45.62 30.60
CA GLU A 6 8.99 -46.82 29.90
C GLU A 6 10.13 -47.70 29.37
N LYS A 7 11.41 -47.32 29.58
CA LYS A 7 12.60 -48.06 29.10
C LYS A 7 12.59 -48.33 27.56
N LYS A 8 11.89 -47.49 26.77
CA LYS A 8 11.87 -47.57 25.32
C LYS A 8 12.92 -46.67 24.70
N GLU A 9 13.67 -47.18 23.75
CA GLU A 9 14.67 -46.39 23.00
C GLU A 9 13.99 -45.49 21.97
N MET A 10 14.43 -44.24 21.89
CA MET A 10 13.96 -43.32 20.83
C MET A 10 14.40 -43.79 19.44
N PRO A 11 13.50 -43.77 18.44
CA PRO A 11 13.88 -44.10 17.08
C PRO A 11 14.95 -43.14 16.58
N LYS A 12 16.02 -43.69 15.99
CA LYS A 12 17.12 -42.91 15.39
C LYS A 12 16.64 -42.35 14.05
N LEU A 13 16.03 -41.18 14.05
CA LEU A 13 15.67 -40.46 12.83
C LEU A 13 16.91 -39.78 12.20
N PRO A 14 16.97 -39.67 10.88
CA PRO A 14 18.08 -39.01 10.16
C PRO A 14 17.91 -37.46 10.28
N THR A 15 17.91 -36.95 11.53
CA THR A 15 17.66 -35.52 11.85
C THR A 15 18.63 -34.58 11.16
N LYS A 16 19.87 -35.02 10.91
CA LYS A 16 20.88 -34.22 10.18
C LYS A 16 20.49 -34.01 8.72
N SER A 17 20.07 -35.08 8.03
CA SER A 17 19.65 -35.00 6.61
C SER A 17 18.35 -34.19 6.44
N ILE A 18 17.37 -34.41 7.32
CA ILE A 18 16.12 -33.63 7.34
C ILE A 18 16.43 -32.16 7.60
N GLY A 19 17.30 -31.87 8.58
CA GLY A 19 17.72 -30.52 8.90
C GLY A 19 18.44 -29.82 7.73
N LEU A 20 19.30 -30.56 7.00
CA LEU A 20 20.00 -30.01 5.85
C LEU A 20 19.06 -29.68 4.69
N ILE A 21 18.11 -30.55 4.39
CA ILE A 21 17.09 -30.29 3.34
C ILE A 21 16.24 -29.10 3.73
N PHE A 22 15.79 -29.03 4.99
CA PHE A 22 14.98 -27.91 5.48
C PHE A 22 15.77 -26.60 5.43
N SER A 23 17.03 -26.58 5.87
CA SER A 23 17.86 -25.38 5.84
C SER A 23 18.18 -24.92 4.42
N ALA A 24 18.46 -25.82 3.50
CA ALA A 24 18.69 -25.49 2.10
C ALA A 24 17.44 -24.86 1.46
N ARG A 25 16.26 -25.44 1.70
CA ARG A 25 15.00 -24.90 1.18
C ARG A 25 14.67 -23.53 1.81
N ALA A 26 14.84 -23.39 3.11
CA ALA A 26 14.64 -22.13 3.81
C ALA A 26 15.61 -21.06 3.30
N SER A 27 16.88 -21.40 3.05
CA SER A 27 17.88 -20.47 2.51
C SER A 27 17.50 -19.92 1.14
N VAL A 28 16.97 -20.77 0.24
CA VAL A 28 16.50 -20.31 -1.09
C VAL A 28 15.31 -19.38 -0.96
N ILE A 29 14.34 -19.70 -0.10
CA ILE A 29 13.15 -18.86 0.13
C ILE A 29 13.57 -17.50 0.69
N LEU A 30 14.39 -17.48 1.75
CA LEU A 30 14.90 -16.27 2.37
C LEU A 30 15.75 -15.43 1.41
N SER A 31 16.58 -16.06 0.59
CA SER A 31 17.36 -15.34 -0.42
C SER A 31 16.47 -14.61 -1.41
N ASN A 32 15.43 -15.28 -1.91
CA ASN A 32 14.51 -14.67 -2.87
C ASN A 32 13.64 -13.57 -2.25
N SER A 33 13.21 -13.72 -1.00
CA SER A 33 12.37 -12.70 -0.34
C SER A 33 13.15 -11.45 0.06
N LEU A 34 14.43 -11.60 0.44
CA LEU A 34 15.25 -10.51 0.96
C LEU A 34 16.07 -9.78 -0.10
N LEU A 35 16.43 -10.45 -1.22
CA LEU A 35 17.35 -9.89 -2.20
C LEU A 35 16.94 -8.51 -2.70
N ASP A 36 15.71 -8.38 -3.19
CA ASP A 36 15.20 -7.10 -3.72
C ASP A 36 15.14 -6.01 -2.63
N LYS A 37 14.80 -6.39 -1.40
CA LYS A 37 14.71 -5.45 -0.26
C LYS A 37 16.09 -4.97 0.18
N VAL A 38 17.09 -5.84 0.13
CA VAL A 38 18.49 -5.48 0.42
C VAL A 38 19.03 -4.57 -0.69
N LEU A 39 18.79 -4.90 -1.95
CA LEU A 39 19.18 -4.05 -3.08
C LEU A 39 18.51 -2.67 -2.99
N LEU A 40 17.23 -2.64 -2.63
CA LEU A 40 16.51 -1.39 -2.43
C LEU A 40 17.13 -0.55 -1.29
N LEU A 41 17.52 -1.19 -0.18
CA LEU A 41 18.21 -0.52 0.93
C LEU A 41 19.56 0.08 0.50
N THR A 42 20.33 -0.60 -0.37
CA THR A 42 21.63 -0.06 -0.84
C THR A 42 21.47 1.19 -1.69
N SER A 43 20.27 1.41 -2.26
CA SER A 43 19.92 2.60 -3.03
C SER A 43 19.24 3.69 -2.18
N ASN A 44 19.29 3.56 -0.85
CA ASN A 44 18.63 4.50 0.06
C ASN A 44 19.22 5.91 -0.06
N VAL A 45 18.34 6.86 -0.39
CA VAL A 45 18.64 8.30 -0.43
C VAL A 45 17.56 9.03 0.36
N SER A 46 17.94 9.91 1.28
CA SER A 46 16.97 10.73 2.00
C SER A 46 16.26 11.70 1.05
N PHE A 47 14.93 11.73 1.13
CA PHE A 47 14.14 12.69 0.36
C PHE A 47 14.03 14.07 1.04
N GLN A 48 14.57 14.20 2.27
CA GLN A 48 14.54 15.42 3.08
C GLN A 48 13.11 15.94 3.33
N ARG A 49 12.15 15.02 3.32
CA ARG A 49 10.73 15.28 3.56
C ARG A 49 10.19 14.23 4.51
N THR A 50 9.47 14.68 5.50
CA THR A 50 8.87 13.83 6.52
C THR A 50 7.35 13.75 6.34
N ASP A 51 6.77 12.60 6.71
CA ASP A 51 5.33 12.47 6.82
C ASP A 51 4.79 13.21 8.06
N ILE A 52 3.51 13.57 8.03
CA ILE A 52 2.86 14.38 9.07
C ILE A 52 2.41 13.56 10.30
N ILE A 53 2.36 12.22 10.20
CA ILE A 53 1.80 11.35 11.25
C ILE A 53 2.91 10.81 12.14
N PHE A 54 3.96 10.21 11.54
CA PHE A 54 5.07 9.59 12.26
C PHE A 54 6.34 10.45 12.24
N ASN A 55 6.34 11.55 11.47
CA ASN A 55 7.49 12.45 11.28
C ASN A 55 8.76 11.72 10.80
N MET A 56 8.58 10.66 9.98
CA MET A 56 9.65 9.89 9.38
C MET A 56 9.92 10.38 7.95
N ASP A 57 11.19 10.37 7.53
CA ASP A 57 11.54 10.64 6.13
C ASP A 57 10.80 9.67 5.20
N ILE A 58 10.24 10.16 4.11
CA ILE A 58 9.49 9.35 3.14
C ILE A 58 10.34 8.19 2.59
N SER A 59 11.66 8.39 2.50
CA SER A 59 12.61 7.34 2.09
C SER A 59 12.58 6.11 3.00
N TYR A 60 12.23 6.27 4.30
CA TYR A 60 12.07 5.15 5.22
C TYR A 60 11.02 4.15 4.73
N TYR A 61 9.87 4.64 4.27
CA TYR A 61 8.76 3.80 3.80
C TYR A 61 9.12 3.04 2.53
N MET A 62 9.99 3.62 1.69
CA MET A 62 10.40 3.04 0.42
C MET A 62 11.57 2.06 0.56
N PHE A 63 12.59 2.40 1.34
CA PHE A 63 13.86 1.68 1.36
C PHE A 63 14.08 0.82 2.61
N ILE A 64 13.68 1.31 3.79
CA ILE A 64 14.03 0.66 5.07
C ILE A 64 12.91 -0.24 5.57
N LYS A 65 11.68 0.30 5.63
CA LYS A 65 10.52 -0.41 6.17
C LYS A 65 10.25 -1.76 5.49
N PRO A 66 10.29 -1.90 4.14
CA PRO A 66 10.02 -3.17 3.47
C PRO A 66 11.01 -4.28 3.87
N LEU A 67 12.27 -3.93 4.15
CA LEU A 67 13.26 -4.89 4.61
C LEU A 67 12.99 -5.33 6.04
N ILE A 68 12.69 -4.39 6.95
CA ILE A 68 12.36 -4.70 8.35
C ILE A 68 11.12 -5.61 8.41
N GLU A 69 10.10 -5.28 7.64
CA GLU A 69 8.84 -6.04 7.56
C GLU A 69 9.09 -7.47 7.09
N GLU A 70 9.88 -7.64 6.02
CA GLU A 70 10.21 -8.98 5.50
C GLU A 70 11.05 -9.80 6.49
N ILE A 71 12.07 -9.20 7.13
CA ILE A 71 12.88 -9.88 8.15
C ILE A 71 12.00 -10.38 9.31
N VAL A 72 11.10 -9.55 9.83
CA VAL A 72 10.22 -9.93 10.94
C VAL A 72 9.26 -11.02 10.50
N LYS A 73 8.67 -10.90 9.32
CA LYS A 73 7.76 -11.89 8.73
C LYS A 73 8.45 -13.25 8.55
N ASP A 74 9.63 -13.26 7.94
CA ASP A 74 10.40 -14.47 7.73
C ASP A 74 10.80 -15.14 9.05
N PHE A 75 11.19 -14.35 10.05
CA PHE A 75 11.48 -14.83 11.40
C PHE A 75 10.25 -15.48 12.06
N VAL A 76 9.08 -14.86 11.97
CA VAL A 76 7.82 -15.41 12.47
C VAL A 76 7.48 -16.73 11.77
N ILE A 77 7.57 -16.78 10.44
CA ILE A 77 7.31 -17.98 9.64
C ILE A 77 8.26 -19.10 10.01
N LEU A 78 9.55 -18.79 10.20
CA LEU A 78 10.55 -19.77 10.62
C LEU A 78 10.20 -20.38 11.99
N ILE A 79 9.85 -19.57 12.99
CA ILE A 79 9.50 -20.08 14.32
C ILE A 79 8.20 -20.90 14.28
N ILE A 80 7.20 -20.48 13.50
CA ILE A 80 5.96 -21.25 13.30
C ILE A 80 6.28 -22.61 12.65
N SER A 81 7.09 -22.62 11.60
CA SER A 81 7.47 -23.84 10.88
C SER A 81 8.25 -24.81 11.76
N LEU A 82 9.19 -24.31 12.55
CA LEU A 82 9.93 -25.14 13.52
C LEU A 82 9.01 -25.67 14.62
N SER A 83 8.05 -24.88 15.07
CA SER A 83 7.07 -25.30 16.09
C SER A 83 6.12 -26.36 15.55
N ALA A 84 5.66 -26.21 14.31
CA ALA A 84 4.82 -27.19 13.61
C ALA A 84 5.59 -28.50 13.39
N TYR A 85 6.84 -28.44 12.95
CA TYR A 85 7.70 -29.61 12.81
C TYR A 85 7.89 -30.34 14.16
N MET A 86 8.19 -29.60 15.24
CA MET A 86 8.32 -30.20 16.57
C MET A 86 7.02 -30.87 17.03
N ALA A 87 5.88 -30.22 16.83
CA ALA A 87 4.57 -30.77 17.19
C ALA A 87 4.25 -32.03 16.39
N ALA A 88 4.44 -32.00 15.06
CA ALA A 88 4.21 -33.15 14.18
C ALA A 88 5.10 -34.33 14.56
N TYR A 89 6.39 -34.09 14.79
CA TYR A 89 7.33 -35.12 15.22
C TYR A 89 6.89 -35.80 16.52
N TYR A 90 6.46 -35.04 17.52
CA TYR A 90 6.01 -35.62 18.78
C TYR A 90 4.67 -36.36 18.63
N ILE A 91 3.73 -35.85 17.83
CA ILE A 91 2.47 -36.56 17.58
C ILE A 91 2.73 -37.91 16.93
N LEU A 92 3.61 -37.96 15.93
CA LEU A 92 3.98 -39.22 15.27
C LEU A 92 4.62 -40.21 16.25
N ILE A 93 5.55 -39.77 17.09
CA ILE A 93 6.21 -40.62 18.08
C ILE A 93 5.23 -41.14 19.10
N PHE A 94 4.33 -40.27 19.64
CA PHE A 94 3.31 -40.71 20.58
C PHE A 94 2.38 -41.75 19.99
N ASN A 95 1.89 -41.55 18.76
CA ASN A 95 1.02 -42.53 18.10
C ASN A 95 1.69 -43.88 17.81
N LEU A 96 3.01 -43.88 17.54
CA LEU A 96 3.74 -45.11 17.19
C LEU A 96 4.24 -45.91 18.43
N TYR A 97 4.45 -45.24 19.54
CA TYR A 97 5.16 -45.86 20.66
C TYR A 97 4.40 -45.87 22.00
N PHE A 98 3.28 -45.13 22.09
CA PHE A 98 2.51 -45.01 23.35
C PHE A 98 1.03 -45.22 23.12
N GLU A 99 0.40 -46.12 23.90
CA GLU A 99 -1.04 -46.39 23.85
C GLU A 99 -1.88 -45.35 24.62
N ALA A 100 -1.28 -44.69 25.62
CA ALA A 100 -1.95 -43.62 26.37
C ALA A 100 -0.92 -42.62 26.92
N VAL A 101 -1.28 -41.35 26.88
CA VAL A 101 -0.43 -40.25 27.39
C VAL A 101 -1.11 -39.54 28.54
N ASP A 102 -0.46 -39.53 29.69
CA ASP A 102 -0.92 -38.74 30.83
C ASP A 102 -0.75 -37.24 30.54
N ARG A 103 -1.86 -36.49 30.63
CA ARG A 103 -1.90 -35.05 30.41
C ARG A 103 -0.97 -34.25 31.31
N LYS A 104 -0.74 -34.73 32.53
CA LYS A 104 0.17 -34.08 33.49
C LYS A 104 1.62 -34.15 33.02
N LEU A 105 2.05 -35.29 32.56
CA LEU A 105 3.40 -35.51 32.04
C LEU A 105 3.63 -34.72 30.73
N LEU A 106 2.62 -34.62 29.87
CA LEU A 106 2.69 -33.78 28.67
C LEU A 106 2.95 -32.32 29.01
N LYS A 107 2.25 -31.73 29.99
CA LYS A 107 2.42 -30.32 30.39
C LYS A 107 3.82 -30.00 30.91
N GLU A 108 4.43 -30.93 31.63
CA GLU A 108 5.76 -30.75 32.18
C GLU A 108 6.87 -31.02 31.17
N SER A 109 6.51 -31.56 30.01
CA SER A 109 7.47 -31.89 28.95
C SER A 109 8.25 -30.65 28.46
N LYS A 110 9.54 -30.86 28.17
CA LYS A 110 10.40 -29.82 27.57
C LYS A 110 9.84 -29.29 26.24
N LEU A 111 9.09 -30.14 25.50
CA LEU A 111 8.43 -29.77 24.25
C LEU A 111 7.39 -28.67 24.49
N ILE A 112 6.41 -28.91 25.35
CA ILE A 112 5.33 -27.95 25.60
C ILE A 112 5.90 -26.62 26.09
N LYS A 113 6.92 -26.65 26.96
CA LYS A 113 7.61 -25.42 27.40
C LYS A 113 8.25 -24.68 26.23
N LYS A 114 8.84 -25.37 25.25
CA LYS A 114 9.40 -24.76 24.02
C LYS A 114 8.31 -24.20 23.12
N LEU A 115 7.23 -24.96 22.90
CA LEU A 115 6.10 -24.51 22.08
C LEU A 115 5.43 -23.25 22.67
N LEU A 116 5.21 -23.21 23.98
CA LEU A 116 4.66 -22.04 24.65
C LEU A 116 5.58 -20.82 24.55
N ARG A 117 6.89 -21.03 24.69
CA ARG A 117 7.87 -19.95 24.49
C ARG A 117 7.86 -19.44 23.04
N ASN A 118 7.84 -20.36 22.08
CA ASN A 118 7.78 -20.01 20.68
C ASN A 118 6.49 -19.26 20.34
N ALA A 119 5.33 -19.69 20.87
CA ALA A 119 4.07 -18.99 20.70
C ALA A 119 4.13 -17.55 21.26
N PHE A 120 4.80 -17.33 22.39
CA PHE A 120 5.00 -16.00 22.93
C PHE A 120 5.92 -15.15 22.04
N ILE A 121 7.03 -15.72 21.52
CA ILE A 121 7.92 -14.99 20.57
C ILE A 121 7.18 -14.65 19.27
N VAL A 122 6.39 -15.59 18.73
CA VAL A 122 5.55 -15.36 17.56
C VAL A 122 4.56 -14.23 17.79
N SER A 123 3.93 -14.17 18.99
CA SER A 123 3.00 -13.08 19.30
C SER A 123 3.66 -11.70 19.32
N ILE A 124 4.92 -11.61 19.78
CA ILE A 124 5.71 -10.37 19.70
C ILE A 124 6.02 -10.03 18.22
N GLY A 125 6.44 -11.01 17.42
CA GLY A 125 6.67 -10.81 15.99
C GLY A 125 5.42 -10.32 15.26
N ILE A 126 4.26 -10.92 15.53
CA ILE A 126 2.97 -10.46 14.98
C ILE A 126 2.64 -9.04 15.44
N ALA A 127 2.86 -8.71 16.72
CA ALA A 127 2.65 -7.36 17.22
C ALA A 127 3.52 -6.32 16.50
N ILE A 128 4.79 -6.64 16.24
CA ILE A 128 5.70 -5.78 15.45
C ILE A 128 5.17 -5.63 14.01
N LEU A 129 4.73 -6.71 13.37
CA LEU A 129 4.14 -6.64 12.02
C LEU A 129 2.87 -5.79 11.99
N VAL A 130 2.03 -5.86 13.02
CA VAL A 130 0.85 -4.98 13.15
C VAL A 130 1.28 -3.52 13.26
N LEU A 131 2.30 -3.19 14.07
CA LEU A 131 2.81 -1.83 14.20
C LEU A 131 3.44 -1.31 12.91
N LEU A 132 4.16 -2.16 12.15
CA LEU A 132 4.69 -1.81 10.84
C LEU A 132 3.56 -1.60 9.80
N ASN A 133 2.52 -2.44 9.86
CA ASN A 133 1.37 -2.31 8.96
C ASN A 133 0.57 -1.02 9.21
N VAL A 134 0.43 -0.60 10.47
CA VAL A 134 -0.22 0.69 10.79
C VAL A 134 0.44 1.86 10.07
N GLN A 135 1.74 1.82 9.86
CA GLN A 135 2.44 2.88 9.11
C GLN A 135 2.00 2.99 7.64
N ASN A 136 1.33 1.97 7.08
CA ASN A 136 0.80 2.01 5.72
C ASN A 136 -0.34 3.03 5.56
N ILE A 137 -0.93 3.54 6.65
CA ILE A 137 -1.93 4.63 6.58
C ILE A 137 -1.38 5.88 5.87
N VAL A 138 -0.07 6.10 5.90
CA VAL A 138 0.58 7.24 5.24
C VAL A 138 0.63 7.08 3.72
N THR A 139 0.89 5.86 3.24
CA THR A 139 1.22 5.62 1.83
C THR A 139 0.22 4.74 1.09
N GLY A 140 -0.50 3.89 1.79
CA GLY A 140 -1.37 2.87 1.21
C GLY A 140 -2.86 3.09 1.43
N ASN A 141 -3.25 4.11 2.17
CA ASN A 141 -4.65 4.39 2.41
C ASN A 141 -5.23 5.31 1.32
N ILE A 142 -6.50 5.11 1.00
CA ILE A 142 -7.27 5.96 0.08
C ILE A 142 -8.40 6.58 0.88
N LEU A 143 -8.33 7.90 1.05
CA LEU A 143 -9.42 8.70 1.60
C LEU A 143 -10.40 9.02 0.48
N THR A 144 -11.61 8.47 0.56
CA THR A 144 -12.68 8.76 -0.38
C THR A 144 -13.64 9.79 0.23
N LEU A 145 -13.67 10.97 -0.35
CA LEU A 145 -14.57 12.06 0.07
C LEU A 145 -16.01 11.81 -0.42
N SER A 146 -16.98 12.46 0.22
CA SER A 146 -18.40 12.30 -0.10
C SER A 146 -18.76 12.69 -1.55
N ASN A 147 -17.94 13.50 -2.20
CA ASN A 147 -18.09 13.84 -3.62
C ASN A 147 -17.48 12.80 -4.58
N GLY A 148 -16.93 11.70 -4.07
CA GLY A 148 -16.28 10.65 -4.85
C GLY A 148 -14.81 10.94 -5.21
N THR A 149 -14.20 12.01 -4.71
CA THR A 149 -12.78 12.28 -4.91
C THR A 149 -11.95 11.36 -4.03
N GLU A 150 -10.96 10.69 -4.62
CA GLU A 150 -10.01 9.83 -3.92
C GLU A 150 -8.68 10.56 -3.71
N LEU A 151 -8.21 10.57 -2.47
CA LEU A 151 -6.92 11.12 -2.06
C LEU A 151 -6.07 10.02 -1.45
N THR A 152 -4.79 9.95 -1.80
CA THR A 152 -3.87 8.99 -1.19
C THR A 152 -3.36 9.54 0.14
N GLY A 153 -3.49 8.75 1.20
CA GLY A 153 -3.04 9.11 2.55
C GLY A 153 -4.11 8.90 3.61
N ALA A 154 -3.78 9.25 4.85
CA ALA A 154 -4.69 9.11 5.98
C ALA A 154 -5.62 10.32 6.09
N GLY A 155 -6.87 10.05 6.47
CA GLY A 155 -7.79 11.03 6.99
C GLY A 155 -7.79 11.07 8.53
N ILE A 156 -8.78 11.75 9.12
CA ILE A 156 -8.91 11.87 10.57
C ILE A 156 -9.22 10.52 11.25
N VAL A 157 -10.00 9.65 10.60
CA VAL A 157 -10.35 8.33 11.14
C VAL A 157 -9.09 7.46 11.27
N GLU A 158 -8.29 7.43 10.22
CA GLU A 158 -7.07 6.62 10.15
C GLU A 158 -6.02 7.11 11.13
N SER A 159 -5.79 8.40 11.18
CA SER A 159 -4.76 9.01 12.04
C SER A 159 -5.10 8.99 13.53
N THR A 160 -6.39 8.89 13.88
CA THR A 160 -6.84 8.88 15.28
C THR A 160 -7.30 7.50 15.73
N ILE A 161 -8.40 6.99 15.15
CA ILE A 161 -9.02 5.75 15.64
C ILE A 161 -8.27 4.51 15.17
N GLN A 162 -7.94 4.43 13.89
CA GLN A 162 -7.26 3.27 13.31
C GLN A 162 -5.85 3.11 13.88
N LEU A 163 -5.05 4.17 13.89
CA LEU A 163 -3.69 4.15 14.40
C LEU A 163 -3.64 3.64 15.83
N TRP A 164 -4.35 4.30 16.75
CA TRP A 164 -4.34 3.92 18.15
C TRP A 164 -5.02 2.58 18.42
N GLY A 165 -6.08 2.27 17.65
CA GLY A 165 -6.74 0.98 17.70
C GLY A 165 -5.80 -0.19 17.39
N TYR A 166 -4.99 -0.07 16.34
CA TYR A 166 -4.01 -1.11 16.03
C TYR A 166 -2.80 -1.13 16.95
N VAL A 167 -2.38 0.01 17.51
CA VAL A 167 -1.35 0.05 18.57
C VAL A 167 -1.82 -0.73 19.80
N ILE A 168 -3.06 -0.47 20.25
CA ILE A 168 -3.67 -1.22 21.37
C ILE A 168 -3.79 -2.71 20.99
N PHE A 169 -4.20 -3.02 19.76
CA PHE A 169 -4.30 -4.39 19.27
C PHE A 169 -2.97 -5.15 19.33
N ALA A 170 -1.86 -4.51 18.94
CA ALA A 170 -0.53 -5.11 19.03
C ALA A 170 -0.17 -5.49 20.48
N VAL A 171 -0.46 -4.63 21.44
CA VAL A 171 -0.26 -4.92 22.86
C VAL A 171 -1.19 -6.03 23.34
N LEU A 172 -2.47 -6.01 22.93
CA LEU A 172 -3.46 -7.02 23.29
C LEU A 172 -3.10 -8.41 22.80
N ILE A 173 -2.53 -8.56 21.60
CA ILE A 173 -2.07 -9.87 21.09
C ILE A 173 -1.04 -10.49 22.05
N VAL A 174 -0.01 -9.74 22.41
CA VAL A 174 1.05 -10.24 23.29
C VAL A 174 0.50 -10.57 24.68
N PHE A 175 -0.34 -9.69 25.23
CA PHE A 175 -0.99 -9.90 26.52
C PHE A 175 -1.92 -11.10 26.52
N ALA A 176 -2.73 -11.28 25.47
CA ALA A 176 -3.64 -12.40 25.31
C ALA A 176 -2.89 -13.74 25.28
N VAL A 177 -1.80 -13.82 24.50
CA VAL A 177 -0.97 -15.04 24.45
C VAL A 177 -0.31 -15.31 25.81
N GLY A 178 0.17 -14.28 26.49
CA GLY A 178 0.70 -14.39 27.86
C GLY A 178 -0.33 -14.93 28.85
N LEU A 179 -1.57 -14.41 28.81
CA LEU A 179 -2.68 -14.91 29.61
C LEU A 179 -3.07 -16.35 29.24
N ALA A 180 -3.13 -16.66 27.96
CA ALA A 180 -3.42 -18.03 27.48
C ALA A 180 -2.38 -19.03 28.01
N ILE A 181 -1.10 -18.68 27.98
CA ILE A 181 -0.01 -19.48 28.56
C ILE A 181 -0.19 -19.65 30.08
N ARG A 182 -0.56 -18.59 30.78
CA ARG A 182 -0.82 -18.64 32.24
C ARG A 182 -2.00 -19.56 32.54
N PHE A 183 -3.12 -19.44 31.81
CA PHE A 183 -4.30 -20.28 32.01
C PHE A 183 -4.04 -21.75 31.62
N PHE A 184 -3.24 -21.97 30.59
CA PHE A 184 -2.79 -23.32 30.22
C PHE A 184 -2.03 -23.99 31.38
N LYS A 185 -1.10 -23.30 32.00
CA LYS A 185 -0.37 -23.82 33.16
C LYS A 185 -1.27 -24.12 34.36
N LYS A 186 -2.39 -23.39 34.50
CA LYS A 186 -3.38 -23.54 35.58
C LYS A 186 -4.54 -24.49 35.27
N ASP A 187 -4.51 -25.20 34.15
CA ASP A 187 -5.60 -26.10 33.69
C ASP A 187 -6.95 -25.40 33.44
N GLN A 188 -6.95 -24.11 33.14
CA GLN A 188 -8.16 -23.32 32.96
C GLN A 188 -8.51 -23.19 31.47
N MET A 189 -8.76 -24.32 30.78
CA MET A 189 -8.96 -24.35 29.32
C MET A 189 -10.11 -23.46 28.83
N LYS A 190 -11.22 -23.37 29.59
CA LYS A 190 -12.34 -22.48 29.23
C LYS A 190 -11.91 -21.01 29.13
N LYS A 191 -11.01 -20.57 30.01
CA LYS A 191 -10.53 -19.20 29.99
C LYS A 191 -9.61 -18.89 28.79
N ILE A 192 -8.89 -19.90 28.29
CA ILE A 192 -8.10 -19.76 27.05
C ILE A 192 -9.02 -19.46 25.86
N VAL A 193 -10.15 -20.17 25.75
CA VAL A 193 -11.12 -19.93 24.67
C VAL A 193 -11.65 -18.50 24.73
N TYR A 194 -12.01 -17.99 25.91
CA TYR A 194 -12.46 -16.60 26.05
C TYR A 194 -11.39 -15.58 25.63
N VAL A 195 -10.13 -15.82 25.99
CA VAL A 195 -9.01 -14.96 25.60
C VAL A 195 -8.81 -14.98 24.08
N LEU A 196 -8.87 -16.17 23.46
CA LEU A 196 -8.70 -16.31 22.00
C LEU A 196 -9.86 -15.67 21.22
N VAL A 197 -11.10 -15.80 21.70
CA VAL A 197 -12.29 -15.16 21.12
C VAL A 197 -12.23 -13.64 21.29
N GLY A 198 -11.60 -13.14 22.36
CA GLY A 198 -11.41 -11.71 22.60
C GLY A 198 -10.64 -10.99 21.48
N ILE A 199 -9.70 -11.66 20.83
CA ILE A 199 -8.89 -11.07 19.74
C ILE A 199 -9.76 -10.66 18.54
N PRO A 200 -10.51 -11.56 17.88
CA PRO A 200 -11.38 -11.18 16.77
C PRO A 200 -12.52 -10.26 17.22
N THR A 201 -13.03 -10.42 18.45
CA THR A 201 -14.05 -9.52 18.99
C THR A 201 -13.54 -8.08 19.05
N TYR A 202 -12.30 -7.87 19.51
CA TYR A 202 -11.69 -6.54 19.51
C TYR A 202 -11.63 -5.92 18.11
N LEU A 203 -11.24 -6.69 17.09
CA LEU A 203 -11.18 -6.20 15.71
C LEU A 203 -12.56 -5.81 15.17
N ILE A 204 -13.58 -6.60 15.47
CA ILE A 204 -14.97 -6.27 15.10
C ILE A 204 -15.42 -4.98 15.77
N VAL A 205 -15.15 -4.83 17.08
CA VAL A 205 -15.49 -3.60 17.82
C VAL A 205 -14.73 -2.41 17.26
N LEU A 206 -13.43 -2.55 17.00
CA LEU A 206 -12.62 -1.49 16.40
C LEU A 206 -13.19 -1.05 15.04
N PHE A 207 -13.55 -2.00 14.17
CA PHE A 207 -14.18 -1.71 12.89
C PHE A 207 -15.49 -0.94 13.06
N LEU A 208 -16.35 -1.37 13.97
CA LEU A 208 -17.62 -0.69 14.25
C LEU A 208 -17.40 0.73 14.79
N VAL A 209 -16.39 0.92 15.63
CA VAL A 209 -16.00 2.25 16.15
C VAL A 209 -15.50 3.14 15.01
N MET A 210 -14.67 2.63 14.10
CA MET A 210 -14.18 3.39 12.95
C MET A 210 -15.34 3.85 12.05
N VAL A 211 -16.22 2.91 11.67
CA VAL A 211 -17.40 3.21 10.83
C VAL A 211 -18.35 4.17 11.55
N GLY A 212 -18.62 3.94 12.83
CA GLY A 212 -19.50 4.81 13.62
C GLY A 212 -18.94 6.24 13.76
N PHE A 213 -17.63 6.36 13.98
CA PHE A 213 -16.96 7.67 14.06
C PHE A 213 -17.00 8.40 12.72
N ASP A 214 -16.76 7.71 11.62
CA ASP A 214 -16.85 8.26 10.27
C ASP A 214 -18.27 8.80 9.99
N LEU A 215 -19.29 7.95 10.17
CA LEU A 215 -20.68 8.30 9.85
C LEU A 215 -21.26 9.40 10.72
N ILE A 216 -20.91 9.43 12.02
CA ILE A 216 -21.52 10.34 12.99
C ILE A 216 -20.74 11.65 13.12
N PHE A 217 -19.40 11.60 13.09
CA PHE A 217 -18.56 12.76 13.36
C PHE A 217 -17.89 13.37 12.12
N VAL A 218 -17.49 12.54 11.16
CA VAL A 218 -16.74 13.02 9.99
C VAL A 218 -17.70 13.46 8.89
N LYS A 219 -18.51 12.55 8.38
CA LYS A 219 -19.38 12.80 7.22
C LYS A 219 -20.32 14.00 7.34
N PRO A 220 -20.94 14.30 8.51
CA PRO A 220 -21.79 15.47 8.61
C PRO A 220 -21.07 16.82 8.40
N ASN A 221 -19.77 16.88 8.67
CA ASN A 221 -18.94 18.08 8.52
C ASN A 221 -17.55 17.70 7.96
N GLU A 222 -17.55 16.91 6.86
CA GLU A 222 -16.37 16.28 6.28
C GLU A 222 -15.28 17.29 5.94
N PHE A 223 -15.65 18.39 5.27
CA PHE A 223 -14.69 19.40 4.84
C PHE A 223 -13.89 19.99 6.01
N ASP A 224 -14.57 20.40 7.10
CA ASP A 224 -13.86 20.99 8.25
C ASP A 224 -12.99 19.97 8.99
N LYS A 225 -13.42 18.71 9.02
CA LYS A 225 -12.68 17.62 9.66
C LYS A 225 -11.48 17.16 8.86
N GLU A 226 -11.62 17.05 7.55
CA GLU A 226 -10.58 16.56 6.63
C GLU A 226 -9.72 17.69 6.03
N LYS A 227 -10.08 18.96 6.22
CA LYS A 227 -9.39 20.13 5.66
C LYS A 227 -7.87 20.11 5.83
N SER A 228 -7.39 19.72 7.01
CA SER A 228 -5.96 19.64 7.29
C SER A 228 -5.26 18.57 6.43
N TYR A 229 -5.87 17.40 6.32
CA TYR A 229 -5.34 16.26 5.55
C TYR A 229 -5.40 16.53 4.05
N ILE A 230 -6.49 17.15 3.58
CA ILE A 230 -6.64 17.61 2.18
C ILE A 230 -5.57 18.64 1.86
N GLY A 231 -5.36 19.61 2.74
CA GLY A 231 -4.34 20.66 2.58
C GLY A 231 -2.92 20.09 2.45
N GLU A 232 -2.56 19.15 3.29
CA GLU A 232 -1.24 18.49 3.20
C GLU A 232 -1.10 17.61 1.94
N ASN A 233 -2.17 16.95 1.50
CA ASN A 233 -2.17 16.20 0.24
C ASN A 233 -1.94 17.13 -0.96
N ILE A 234 -2.63 18.28 -1.01
CA ILE A 234 -2.44 19.30 -2.04
C ILE A 234 -1.00 19.83 -2.01
N LYS A 235 -0.47 20.13 -0.83
CA LYS A 235 0.90 20.62 -0.66
C LYS A 235 1.93 19.58 -1.10
N ALA A 236 1.73 18.30 -0.72
CA ALA A 236 2.60 17.22 -1.14
C ALA A 236 2.59 17.05 -2.67
N THR A 237 1.41 17.13 -3.29
CA THR A 237 1.25 17.05 -4.75
C THR A 237 1.91 18.24 -5.46
N LYS A 238 1.66 19.47 -5.01
CA LYS A 238 2.31 20.67 -5.57
C LYS A 238 3.85 20.54 -5.51
N ASN A 239 4.36 20.09 -4.38
CA ASN A 239 5.79 19.89 -4.20
C ASN A 239 6.35 18.76 -5.09
N ALA A 240 5.63 17.64 -5.25
CA ALA A 240 6.07 16.53 -6.07
C ALA A 240 6.21 16.91 -7.56
N TYR A 241 5.31 17.75 -8.04
CA TYR A 241 5.32 18.25 -9.41
C TYR A 241 6.08 19.57 -9.57
N ASN A 242 6.69 20.09 -8.50
CA ASN A 242 7.40 21.38 -8.47
C ASN A 242 6.51 22.54 -8.97
N ILE A 243 5.23 22.54 -8.55
CA ILE A 243 4.28 23.58 -8.88
C ILE A 243 4.34 24.65 -7.80
N GLU A 244 5.15 25.68 -8.04
CA GLU A 244 5.15 26.91 -7.24
C GLU A 244 4.30 27.96 -8.00
N ALA A 245 3.11 28.25 -7.47
CA ALA A 245 2.25 29.29 -8.02
C ALA A 245 2.21 30.48 -7.06
N GLU A 246 2.47 31.66 -7.58
CA GLU A 246 2.26 32.90 -6.88
C GLU A 246 0.77 33.30 -7.02
N GLU A 247 0.05 33.41 -5.90
CA GLU A 247 -1.34 33.81 -5.90
C GLU A 247 -1.45 35.33 -6.00
N THR A 248 -1.92 35.82 -7.15
CA THR A 248 -2.19 37.26 -7.34
C THR A 248 -3.68 37.52 -7.28
N ASN A 249 -4.11 38.29 -6.30
CA ASN A 249 -5.51 38.76 -6.21
C ASN A 249 -5.73 39.93 -7.16
N VAL A 250 -6.35 39.66 -8.30
CA VAL A 250 -6.74 40.71 -9.25
C VAL A 250 -8.13 41.24 -8.90
N LYS A 251 -8.22 42.52 -8.55
CA LYS A 251 -9.50 43.19 -8.36
C LYS A 251 -10.11 43.59 -9.72
N TYR A 252 -11.23 42.99 -10.05
CA TYR A 252 -11.96 43.35 -11.25
C TYR A 252 -12.74 44.68 -11.06
N SER A 253 -12.51 45.65 -11.95
CA SER A 253 -13.14 46.99 -11.89
C SER A 253 -14.55 47.06 -12.51
N GLY A 254 -15.00 46.00 -13.17
CA GLY A 254 -16.36 45.86 -13.68
C GLY A 254 -16.64 46.46 -15.07
N THR A 255 -15.74 47.21 -15.65
CA THR A 255 -15.89 47.81 -16.99
C THR A 255 -14.68 47.51 -17.86
N ILE A 256 -14.92 46.86 -18.99
CA ILE A 256 -13.89 46.61 -20.02
C ILE A 256 -14.05 47.68 -21.08
N LYS A 257 -12.98 48.40 -21.40
CA LYS A 257 -12.95 49.39 -22.47
C LYS A 257 -12.49 48.72 -23.77
N GLU A 258 -12.92 49.27 -24.92
CA GLU A 258 -12.56 48.78 -26.23
C GLU A 258 -11.04 48.76 -26.46
N GLU A 259 -10.35 49.77 -25.99
CA GLU A 259 -8.87 49.90 -25.98
C GLU A 259 -8.18 48.80 -25.15
N GLU A 260 -8.83 48.30 -24.09
CA GLU A 260 -8.32 47.18 -23.30
C GLU A 260 -8.44 45.83 -24.03
N ILE A 261 -9.46 45.69 -24.91
CA ILE A 261 -9.66 44.53 -25.74
C ILE A 261 -8.57 44.49 -26.82
N GLU A 262 -8.34 45.61 -27.51
CA GLU A 262 -7.29 45.73 -28.53
C GLU A 262 -5.88 45.50 -27.99
N ASN A 263 -5.59 46.03 -26.80
CA ASN A 263 -4.29 45.81 -26.12
C ASN A 263 -4.09 44.39 -25.57
N ASN A 264 -5.12 43.56 -25.53
CA ASN A 264 -5.09 42.19 -25.03
C ASN A 264 -5.46 41.14 -26.10
N GLU A 265 -5.25 41.44 -27.38
CA GLU A 265 -5.54 40.56 -28.51
C GLU A 265 -4.96 39.16 -28.30
N SER A 266 -3.72 39.05 -27.77
CA SER A 266 -3.06 37.78 -27.47
C SER A 266 -3.79 36.92 -26.41
N ILE A 267 -4.58 37.53 -25.53
CA ILE A 267 -5.42 36.80 -24.57
C ILE A 267 -6.68 36.30 -25.25
N ILE A 268 -7.27 37.15 -26.10
CA ILE A 268 -8.52 36.84 -26.82
C ILE A 268 -8.28 35.72 -27.82
N ASP A 269 -7.18 35.76 -28.58
CA ASP A 269 -6.75 34.74 -29.52
C ASP A 269 -6.49 33.39 -28.84
N ASN A 270 -6.24 33.39 -27.53
CA ASN A 270 -5.98 32.22 -26.74
C ASN A 270 -7.17 31.78 -25.86
N ILE A 271 -8.40 32.21 -26.17
CA ILE A 271 -9.60 31.69 -25.52
C ILE A 271 -9.87 30.27 -26.03
N ALA A 272 -9.92 29.31 -25.10
CA ALA A 272 -10.19 27.92 -25.46
C ALA A 272 -11.64 27.76 -25.92
N VAL A 273 -11.84 27.38 -27.18
CA VAL A 273 -13.16 27.08 -27.77
C VAL A 273 -13.35 25.59 -28.07
N VAL A 274 -12.25 24.82 -28.08
CA VAL A 274 -12.30 23.38 -28.37
C VAL A 274 -12.36 22.59 -27.07
N ASN A 275 -13.42 21.80 -26.92
CA ASN A 275 -13.62 20.98 -25.71
C ASN A 275 -12.63 19.80 -25.67
N GLN A 276 -11.93 19.62 -24.56
CA GLN A 276 -10.95 18.56 -24.35
C GLN A 276 -11.52 17.15 -24.53
N ASN A 277 -12.76 16.91 -24.12
CA ASN A 277 -13.42 15.62 -24.30
C ASN A 277 -13.68 15.30 -25.78
N LEU A 278 -14.02 16.30 -26.57
CA LEU A 278 -14.17 16.15 -28.03
C LEU A 278 -12.82 15.85 -28.69
N VAL A 279 -11.74 16.50 -28.23
CA VAL A 279 -10.38 16.19 -28.68
C VAL A 279 -10.05 14.73 -28.42
N LEU A 280 -10.25 14.26 -27.19
CA LEU A 280 -9.99 12.85 -26.82
C LEU A 280 -10.80 11.87 -27.65
N GLN A 281 -12.09 12.16 -27.85
CA GLN A 281 -12.98 11.33 -28.64
C GLN A 281 -12.53 11.27 -30.11
N ASN A 282 -12.15 12.40 -30.68
CA ASN A 282 -11.63 12.48 -32.04
C ASN A 282 -10.31 11.70 -32.17
N LEU A 283 -9.36 11.87 -31.25
CA LEU A 283 -8.09 11.15 -31.23
C LEU A 283 -8.27 9.64 -31.10
N LYS A 284 -9.18 9.20 -30.23
CA LYS A 284 -9.52 7.77 -30.07
C LYS A 284 -10.06 7.19 -31.38
N ASN A 285 -10.88 7.93 -32.10
CA ASN A 285 -11.49 7.47 -33.33
C ASN A 285 -10.52 7.47 -34.52
N THR A 286 -9.59 8.42 -34.56
CA THR A 286 -8.73 8.65 -35.71
C THR A 286 -7.32 8.09 -35.58
N GLN A 287 -6.77 8.06 -34.36
CA GLN A 287 -5.36 7.77 -34.08
C GLN A 287 -5.11 6.42 -33.35
N THR A 288 -6.16 5.69 -32.97
CA THR A 288 -6.00 4.41 -32.23
C THR A 288 -6.35 3.18 -33.07
N LYS A 289 -6.16 3.24 -34.37
CA LYS A 289 -6.56 2.18 -35.33
C LYS A 289 -6.01 0.79 -35.02
N LEU A 290 -4.81 0.69 -34.42
CA LEU A 290 -4.15 -0.59 -34.14
C LEU A 290 -4.29 -1.05 -32.67
N GLY A 291 -4.92 -0.26 -31.78
CA GLY A 291 -5.15 -0.64 -30.39
C GLY A 291 -3.90 -0.76 -29.50
N TYR A 292 -2.69 -0.58 -30.03
CA TYR A 292 -1.44 -0.64 -29.26
C TYR A 292 -1.24 0.58 -28.38
N TYR A 293 -1.71 1.72 -28.84
CA TYR A 293 -1.68 3.00 -28.13
C TYR A 293 -3.09 3.52 -27.89
N THR A 294 -3.22 4.31 -26.83
CA THR A 294 -4.47 4.99 -26.47
C THR A 294 -4.19 6.40 -25.99
N PHE A 295 -5.24 7.20 -25.90
CA PHE A 295 -5.21 8.55 -25.34
C PHE A 295 -6.13 8.57 -24.13
N ARG A 296 -5.62 8.93 -22.95
CA ARG A 296 -6.40 8.96 -21.71
C ARG A 296 -6.83 10.37 -21.35
N ASN A 297 -5.91 11.32 -21.48
CA ASN A 297 -6.13 12.70 -21.08
C ASN A 297 -5.68 13.66 -22.18
N ALA A 298 -6.41 14.77 -22.35
CA ALA A 298 -5.97 15.93 -23.09
C ALA A 298 -5.76 17.08 -22.09
N THR A 299 -4.56 17.62 -22.05
CA THR A 299 -4.21 18.69 -21.12
C THR A 299 -4.06 20.00 -21.84
N LEU A 300 -4.76 21.03 -21.36
CA LEU A 300 -4.62 22.36 -21.90
C LEU A 300 -3.28 22.97 -21.44
N ALA A 301 -2.50 23.47 -22.37
CA ALA A 301 -1.19 24.06 -22.10
C ALA A 301 -0.91 25.23 -23.05
N ARG A 302 0.00 26.13 -22.65
CA ARG A 302 0.50 27.21 -23.49
C ARG A 302 1.88 26.87 -23.98
N TYR A 303 2.07 27.01 -25.29
CA TYR A 303 3.35 26.84 -25.93
C TYR A 303 3.65 27.96 -26.90
N LYS A 304 4.91 28.28 -27.04
CA LYS A 304 5.37 29.23 -28.05
C LYS A 304 5.61 28.46 -29.35
N ILE A 305 4.71 28.62 -30.32
CA ILE A 305 4.74 28.00 -31.64
C ILE A 305 4.88 29.12 -32.65
N ASP A 306 5.85 29.03 -33.56
CA ASP A 306 6.14 30.06 -34.56
C ASP A 306 6.25 31.49 -33.97
N ASN A 307 6.92 31.59 -32.84
CA ASN A 307 7.14 32.81 -32.06
C ASN A 307 5.87 33.46 -31.47
N LYS A 308 4.70 32.81 -31.55
CA LYS A 308 3.44 33.24 -30.94
C LYS A 308 3.06 32.29 -29.80
N GLU A 309 2.57 32.86 -28.70
CA GLU A 309 1.96 32.04 -27.65
C GLU A 309 0.63 31.48 -28.13
N GLN A 310 0.49 30.17 -28.09
CA GLN A 310 -0.73 29.47 -28.52
C GLN A 310 -1.21 28.53 -27.42
N LEU A 311 -2.52 28.52 -27.20
CA LEU A 311 -3.19 27.59 -26.33
C LEU A 311 -3.48 26.30 -27.09
N VAL A 312 -3.00 25.19 -26.54
CA VAL A 312 -3.05 23.89 -27.22
C VAL A 312 -3.51 22.78 -26.29
N ASN A 313 -4.09 21.74 -26.83
CA ASN A 313 -4.33 20.49 -26.14
C ASN A 313 -3.16 19.54 -26.40
N VAL A 314 -2.45 19.15 -25.35
CA VAL A 314 -1.37 18.18 -25.38
C VAL A 314 -1.90 16.84 -24.91
N THR A 315 -1.71 15.81 -25.72
CA THR A 315 -2.25 14.49 -25.45
C THR A 315 -1.14 13.46 -25.63
N PRO A 316 -0.62 12.86 -24.56
CA PRO A 316 0.39 11.82 -24.67
C PRO A 316 -0.21 10.55 -25.27
N ARG A 317 0.57 9.87 -26.11
CA ARG A 317 0.23 8.57 -26.65
C ARG A 317 0.71 7.49 -25.68
N GLU A 318 -0.23 6.89 -24.97
CA GLU A 318 0.03 5.90 -23.94
C GLU A 318 -0.17 4.48 -24.47
N THR A 319 0.39 3.48 -23.79
CA THR A 319 0.15 2.08 -24.13
C THR A 319 -1.29 1.68 -23.88
N GLY A 320 -1.88 0.97 -24.84
CA GLY A 320 -3.25 0.43 -24.74
C GLY A 320 -3.30 -0.82 -23.84
N ASN A 321 -4.39 -0.97 -23.07
CA ASN A 321 -4.60 -2.15 -22.22
C ASN A 321 -5.07 -3.40 -22.99
N THR A 322 -5.26 -3.31 -24.31
CA THR A 322 -5.81 -4.37 -25.16
C THR A 322 -4.77 -5.35 -25.67
N MET A 323 -3.50 -5.14 -25.35
CA MET A 323 -2.43 -6.04 -25.77
C MET A 323 -2.47 -7.37 -25.03
N THR A 324 -2.73 -8.46 -25.76
CA THR A 324 -2.78 -9.83 -25.22
C THR A 324 -1.48 -10.59 -25.45
N SER A 325 -0.70 -10.21 -26.47
CA SER A 325 0.59 -10.85 -26.79
C SER A 325 1.65 -10.48 -25.76
N TYR A 326 2.31 -11.50 -25.19
CA TYR A 326 3.44 -11.33 -24.26
C TYR A 326 4.58 -10.52 -24.90
N ASN A 327 4.95 -10.83 -26.15
CA ASN A 327 6.04 -10.16 -26.86
C ASN A 327 5.75 -8.68 -27.07
N ASN A 328 4.53 -8.34 -27.51
CA ASN A 328 4.15 -6.94 -27.70
C ASN A 328 4.19 -6.15 -26.40
N LYS A 329 3.67 -6.73 -25.31
CA LYS A 329 3.64 -6.08 -24.01
C LYS A 329 5.01 -5.93 -23.36
N THR A 330 5.92 -6.90 -23.61
CA THR A 330 7.21 -6.96 -22.91
C THR A 330 8.36 -6.32 -23.70
N TYR A 331 8.33 -6.39 -25.03
CA TYR A 331 9.48 -6.00 -25.86
C TYR A 331 9.21 -4.90 -26.88
N GLU A 332 7.96 -4.74 -27.35
CA GLU A 332 7.66 -3.76 -28.41
C GLU A 332 6.97 -2.50 -27.89
N TYR A 333 5.83 -2.67 -27.21
CA TYR A 333 4.99 -1.54 -26.75
C TYR A 333 5.05 -1.39 -25.24
N THR A 334 6.26 -1.30 -24.71
CA THR A 334 6.51 -1.27 -23.26
C THR A 334 6.15 0.07 -22.60
N HIS A 335 6.10 1.14 -23.37
CA HIS A 335 5.83 2.50 -22.91
C HIS A 335 5.11 3.32 -23.99
N GLY A 336 4.54 4.44 -23.60
CA GLY A 336 3.93 5.38 -24.52
C GLY A 336 4.98 6.03 -25.42
N MET A 337 4.57 6.48 -26.60
CA MET A 337 5.49 7.04 -27.59
C MET A 337 4.92 8.31 -28.21
N GLY A 338 5.60 9.44 -27.98
CA GLY A 338 5.26 10.74 -28.55
C GLY A 338 4.00 11.38 -27.96
N ILE A 339 3.68 12.52 -28.50
CA ILE A 339 2.53 13.33 -28.13
C ILE A 339 1.76 13.75 -29.37
N VAL A 340 0.47 13.99 -29.21
CA VAL A 340 -0.35 14.69 -30.21
C VAL A 340 -0.71 16.06 -29.65
N VAL A 341 -0.49 17.09 -30.45
CA VAL A 341 -0.81 18.48 -30.10
C VAL A 341 -1.86 18.99 -31.06
N THR A 342 -2.96 19.50 -30.52
CA THR A 342 -4.03 20.13 -31.30
C THR A 342 -4.29 21.55 -30.83
N SER A 343 -4.77 22.42 -31.71
CA SER A 343 -5.21 23.75 -31.31
C SER A 343 -6.36 23.68 -30.30
N ALA A 344 -6.32 24.53 -29.29
CA ALA A 344 -7.44 24.71 -28.37
C ALA A 344 -8.37 25.87 -28.80
N THR A 345 -7.94 26.70 -29.72
CA THR A 345 -8.61 27.93 -30.15
C THR A 345 -9.21 27.85 -31.55
N GLU A 346 -8.76 26.87 -32.35
CA GLU A 346 -9.18 26.73 -33.76
C GLU A 346 -9.62 25.31 -34.08
N THR A 347 -10.51 25.20 -35.04
CA THR A 347 -10.92 23.95 -35.70
C THR A 347 -10.66 24.02 -37.19
N THR A 348 -10.62 22.86 -37.86
CA THR A 348 -10.61 22.82 -39.33
C THR A 348 -11.93 23.33 -39.89
N GLU A 349 -11.99 23.67 -41.18
CA GLU A 349 -13.19 24.10 -41.88
C GLU A 349 -14.39 23.15 -41.70
N ASN A 350 -14.12 21.86 -41.51
CA ASN A 350 -15.14 20.83 -41.28
C ASN A 350 -15.46 20.61 -39.79
N GLY A 351 -15.02 21.48 -38.86
CA GLY A 351 -15.24 21.38 -37.43
C GLY A 351 -14.45 20.28 -36.72
N ASN A 352 -13.47 19.67 -37.40
CA ASN A 352 -12.59 18.71 -36.76
C ASN A 352 -11.45 19.38 -35.99
N VAL A 353 -10.78 18.63 -35.12
CA VAL A 353 -9.60 19.14 -34.40
C VAL A 353 -8.48 19.52 -35.37
N GLN A 354 -7.90 20.69 -35.16
CA GLN A 354 -6.75 21.16 -35.91
C GLN A 354 -5.47 20.61 -35.26
N TYR A 355 -4.73 19.77 -36.01
CA TYR A 355 -3.48 19.21 -35.56
C TYR A 355 -2.32 20.18 -35.78
N ILE A 356 -1.54 20.41 -34.74
CA ILE A 356 -0.26 21.11 -34.76
C ILE A 356 0.86 20.06 -34.90
N GLN A 357 0.78 19.01 -34.07
CA GLN A 357 1.68 17.86 -34.13
C GLN A 357 0.85 16.58 -34.01
N LYS A 358 0.98 15.64 -34.96
CA LYS A 358 0.21 14.40 -34.89
C LYS A 358 1.04 13.14 -35.14
N ASP A 359 2.10 13.24 -35.89
CA ASP A 359 3.00 12.14 -36.22
C ASP A 359 4.25 12.18 -35.33
N ILE A 360 4.89 11.02 -35.19
CA ILE A 360 6.07 10.84 -34.33
C ILE A 360 7.32 10.93 -35.20
#